data_7308be7f877ca556f06fc7ea71e3fd70
#
_entry.id   7308be7f877ca556f06fc7ea71e3fd70
#
_cell.length_a   1.000
_cell.length_b   1.000
_cell.length_c   1.000
_cell.angle_alpha   90.00
_cell.angle_beta   90.00
_cell.angle_gamma   90.00
#
_symmetry.space_group_name_H-M   'P 1'
#
loop_
_entity.id
_entity.type
_entity.pdbx_description
1 polymer ?
#
loop_
_entity_poly.entity_id
_entity_poly.type
_entity_poly.pdbx_seq_one_letter_code
_entity_poly.pdbx_strand_id
1 'polypeptide(L)'
;MAETLDELTYDYEDEGTLVRKQLDKVVLTKGSWATLMFLYQELDKTAGTFRAPKIAIVRFKKFKGSYRKQSSFNVSSEKQARQITEIFERWYSKMTEATEATEAGSDDDGPAATEEET
;
A
#
# COMPACT_ATOMS: atom_id res chain seq x y z
N MET A 1 -5.38 5.47 -17.78
CA MET A 1 -5.74 5.63 -16.40
C MET A 1 -6.70 4.56 -15.97
N ALA A 2 -6.53 4.09 -14.78
CA ALA A 2 -7.40 3.02 -14.29
C ALA A 2 -8.72 3.57 -13.78
N GLU A 3 -9.79 2.97 -14.20
CA GLU A 3 -11.11 3.36 -13.72
C GLU A 3 -11.61 2.41 -12.66
N THR A 4 -11.00 1.24 -12.53
CA THR A 4 -11.38 0.28 -11.50
C THR A 4 -10.14 -0.17 -10.78
N LEU A 5 -10.34 -0.76 -9.60
CA LEU A 5 -9.21 -1.26 -8.83
C LEU A 5 -8.54 -2.43 -9.53
N ASP A 6 -9.30 -3.19 -10.32
CA ASP A 6 -8.72 -4.32 -11.03
C ASP A 6 -7.71 -3.87 -12.06
N GLU A 7 -7.86 -2.68 -12.60
CA GLU A 7 -6.96 -2.19 -13.63
C GLU A 7 -5.66 -1.63 -13.09
N LEU A 8 -5.60 -1.38 -11.79
CA LEU A 8 -4.39 -0.82 -11.22
C LEU A 8 -3.30 -1.86 -11.18
N THR A 9 -2.12 -1.49 -11.63
CA THR A 9 -0.99 -2.40 -11.66
C THR A 9 0.27 -1.66 -11.25
N TYR A 10 1.23 -2.42 -10.76
CA TYR A 10 2.53 -1.85 -10.41
C TYR A 10 3.56 -2.17 -11.48
N ASP A 11 3.16 -2.88 -12.56
CA ASP A 11 4.04 -3.09 -13.68
C ASP A 11 4.42 -1.76 -14.30
N TYR A 12 5.64 -1.64 -14.74
CA TYR A 12 6.08 -0.43 -15.39
C TYR A 12 7.12 -0.79 -16.44
N GLU A 13 6.90 -0.27 -17.64
CA GLU A 13 7.82 -0.47 -18.73
C GLU A 13 8.50 0.84 -19.08
N ASP A 14 9.78 0.74 -19.45
CA ASP A 14 10.54 1.89 -19.85
C ASP A 14 11.15 1.52 -21.20
N GLU A 15 10.72 2.22 -22.24
CA GLU A 15 11.20 1.98 -23.60
C GLU A 15 11.05 0.50 -23.99
N GLY A 16 9.92 -0.08 -23.68
CA GLY A 16 9.62 -1.44 -24.07
C GLY A 16 10.16 -2.51 -23.15
N THR A 17 10.90 -2.13 -22.14
CA THR A 17 11.46 -3.09 -21.19
C THR A 17 10.71 -3.02 -19.89
N LEU A 18 10.28 -4.18 -19.40
CA LEU A 18 9.58 -4.23 -18.12
C LEU A 18 10.61 -4.05 -17.01
N VAL A 19 10.60 -2.88 -16.35
CA VAL A 19 11.58 -2.56 -15.33
C VAL A 19 11.02 -2.71 -13.93
N ARG A 20 9.71 -2.87 -13.78
CA ARG A 20 9.09 -3.14 -12.49
C ARG A 20 7.98 -4.14 -12.75
N LYS A 21 8.02 -5.25 -12.04
CA LYS A 21 7.12 -6.36 -12.30
C LYS A 21 6.30 -6.64 -11.07
N GLN A 22 4.98 -6.58 -11.20
CA GLN A 22 4.09 -6.90 -10.10
C GLN A 22 3.98 -8.41 -9.96
N LEU A 23 4.18 -8.90 -8.76
CA LEU A 23 4.04 -10.32 -8.48
C LEU A 23 2.68 -10.62 -7.85
N ASP A 24 2.17 -9.71 -7.03
CA ASP A 24 0.90 -9.94 -6.36
C ASP A 24 0.30 -8.60 -5.99
N LYS A 25 -0.99 -8.58 -5.73
CA LYS A 25 -1.71 -7.36 -5.42
C LYS A 25 -2.82 -7.68 -4.43
N VAL A 26 -2.96 -6.85 -3.40
CA VAL A 26 -4.02 -7.00 -2.42
C VAL A 26 -4.68 -5.64 -2.24
N VAL A 27 -6.01 -5.62 -2.31
CA VAL A 27 -6.77 -4.40 -2.09
C VAL A 27 -7.14 -4.36 -0.62
N LEU A 28 -6.60 -3.38 0.11
CA LEU A 28 -6.90 -3.24 1.53
C LEU A 28 -8.17 -2.46 1.76
N THR A 29 -8.35 -1.34 1.06
CA THR A 29 -9.56 -0.56 1.19
C THR A 29 -10.05 -0.17 -0.19
N LYS A 30 -11.36 0.03 -0.32
CA LYS A 30 -11.98 0.39 -1.57
C LYS A 30 -12.68 1.75 -1.42
N GLY A 31 -13.21 2.24 -2.49
CA GLY A 31 -13.93 3.50 -2.45
C GLY A 31 -13.17 4.60 -3.15
N SER A 32 -13.55 5.85 -2.87
CA SER A 32 -12.86 6.99 -3.46
C SER A 32 -11.40 7.01 -3.09
N TRP A 33 -11.10 6.67 -1.84
CA TRP A 33 -9.75 6.47 -1.39
C TRP A 33 -9.53 4.97 -1.32
N ALA A 34 -8.53 4.48 -1.98
CA ALA A 34 -8.24 3.06 -2.00
C ALA A 34 -6.79 2.84 -1.64
N THR A 35 -6.53 1.83 -0.82
CA THR A 35 -5.17 1.48 -0.44
C THR A 35 -4.91 0.07 -0.91
N LEU A 36 -3.84 -0.09 -1.66
CA LEU A 36 -3.46 -1.38 -2.20
C LEU A 36 -2.05 -1.72 -1.77
N MET A 37 -1.78 -3.02 -1.69
CA MET A 37 -0.42 -3.48 -1.46
C MET A 37 0.01 -4.24 -2.70
N PHE A 38 1.25 -3.99 -3.13
CA PHE A 38 1.82 -4.68 -4.28
C PHE A 38 3.10 -5.38 -3.86
N LEU A 39 3.24 -6.62 -4.28
CA LEU A 39 4.49 -7.34 -4.16
C LEU A 39 5.13 -7.23 -5.54
N TYR A 40 6.35 -6.75 -5.62
CA TYR A 40 6.93 -6.44 -6.91
C TYR A 40 8.45 -6.63 -6.91
N GLN A 41 9.00 -6.66 -8.10
CA GLN A 41 10.44 -6.72 -8.29
C GLN A 41 10.86 -5.63 -9.25
N GLU A 42 12.06 -5.11 -9.05
CA GLU A 42 12.63 -4.12 -9.95
C GLU A 42 13.77 -4.73 -10.73
N LEU A 43 13.88 -4.35 -11.98
CA LEU A 43 14.94 -4.85 -12.83
C LEU A 43 16.27 -4.18 -12.53
N ASP A 44 17.31 -4.98 -12.37
CA ASP A 44 18.64 -4.46 -12.27
C ASP A 44 19.14 -4.40 -13.71
N LYS A 45 19.16 -3.23 -14.29
CA LYS A 45 19.50 -3.10 -15.70
C LYS A 45 20.92 -3.52 -16.01
N THR A 46 21.82 -3.35 -15.06
CA THR A 46 23.20 -3.74 -15.27
C THR A 46 23.33 -5.26 -15.32
N ALA A 47 22.69 -5.94 -14.38
CA ALA A 47 22.79 -7.40 -14.32
C ALA A 47 21.80 -8.08 -15.25
N GLY A 48 20.75 -7.39 -15.66
CA GLY A 48 19.74 -7.98 -16.51
C GLY A 48 18.80 -8.91 -15.79
N THR A 49 18.75 -8.86 -14.46
CA THR A 49 17.87 -9.71 -13.66
C THR A 49 17.07 -8.89 -12.71
N PHE A 50 15.97 -9.45 -12.23
CA PHE A 50 15.13 -8.76 -11.28
C PHE A 50 15.70 -8.92 -9.87
N ARG A 51 15.59 -7.85 -9.10
CA ARG A 51 16.07 -7.85 -7.73
C ARG A 51 15.08 -8.58 -6.83
N ALA A 52 15.47 -8.77 -5.57
CA ALA A 52 14.61 -9.44 -4.61
C ALA A 52 13.28 -8.68 -4.48
N PRO A 53 12.19 -9.37 -4.20
CA PRO A 53 10.89 -8.73 -4.10
C PRO A 53 10.83 -7.70 -3.00
N LYS A 54 10.03 -6.66 -3.23
CA LYS A 54 9.76 -5.62 -2.27
C LYS A 54 8.26 -5.43 -2.19
N ILE A 55 7.83 -4.66 -1.22
CA ILE A 55 6.41 -4.40 -1.01
C ILE A 55 6.18 -2.90 -1.11
N ALA A 56 5.11 -2.51 -1.78
CA ALA A 56 4.68 -1.13 -1.84
C ALA A 56 3.27 -1.03 -1.33
N ILE A 57 3.02 -0.05 -0.47
CA ILE A 57 1.68 0.26 0.00
C ILE A 57 1.32 1.59 -0.64
N VAL A 58 0.29 1.58 -1.47
CA VAL A 58 -0.02 2.72 -2.31
C VAL A 58 -1.44 3.17 -2.09
N ARG A 59 -1.63 4.47 -1.91
CA ARG A 59 -2.95 5.05 -1.78
C ARG A 59 -3.33 5.73 -3.08
N PHE A 60 -4.55 5.49 -3.49
CA PHE A 60 -5.11 6.08 -4.69
C PHE A 60 -6.35 6.87 -4.33
N LYS A 61 -6.63 7.90 -5.09
CA LYS A 61 -7.86 8.63 -4.94
C LYS A 61 -8.57 8.66 -6.29
N LYS A 62 -9.86 8.35 -6.29
CA LYS A 62 -10.62 8.40 -7.52
C LYS A 62 -11.00 9.84 -7.79
N PHE A 63 -10.69 10.31 -8.98
CA PHE A 63 -10.94 11.67 -9.36
C PHE A 63 -11.46 11.67 -10.79
N LYS A 64 -12.65 12.16 -10.98
CA LYS A 64 -13.28 12.20 -12.30
C LYS A 64 -13.27 10.84 -12.97
N GLY A 65 -13.59 9.81 -12.18
CA GLY A 65 -13.73 8.47 -12.73
C GLY A 65 -12.45 7.66 -12.84
N SER A 66 -11.31 8.22 -12.52
CA SER A 66 -10.05 7.50 -12.60
C SER A 66 -9.29 7.53 -11.30
N TYR A 67 -8.61 6.45 -10.99
CA TYR A 67 -7.79 6.39 -9.79
C TYR A 67 -6.43 6.99 -10.08
N ARG A 68 -5.98 7.84 -9.17
CA ARG A 68 -4.67 8.49 -9.28
C ARG A 68 -3.87 8.22 -8.02
N LYS A 69 -2.61 7.91 -8.19
CA LYS A 69 -1.76 7.63 -7.05
C LYS A 69 -1.55 8.90 -6.24
N GLN A 70 -1.76 8.82 -4.94
CA GLN A 70 -1.57 9.96 -4.06
C GLN A 70 -0.30 9.83 -3.25
N SER A 71 -0.02 8.63 -2.77
CA SER A 71 1.18 8.43 -1.97
C SER A 71 1.54 6.97 -1.99
N SER A 72 2.78 6.67 -1.65
CA SER A 72 3.22 5.30 -1.56
C SER A 72 4.28 5.19 -0.48
N PHE A 73 4.39 3.99 0.08
CA PHE A 73 5.39 3.71 1.07
C PHE A 73 5.95 2.34 0.73
N ASN A 74 7.26 2.25 0.59
CA ASN A 74 7.88 1.01 0.18
C ASN A 74 8.55 0.34 1.36
N VAL A 75 8.35 -0.96 1.47
CA VAL A 75 8.99 -1.77 2.48
C VAL A 75 9.99 -2.64 1.75
N SER A 76 11.27 -2.40 1.98
CA SER A 76 12.29 -3.03 1.17
C SER A 76 13.03 -4.16 1.86
N SER A 77 12.69 -4.50 3.09
CA SER A 77 13.33 -5.62 3.77
C SER A 77 12.36 -6.30 4.70
N GLU A 78 12.61 -7.60 4.93
CA GLU A 78 11.78 -8.34 5.85
C GLU A 78 11.91 -7.80 7.27
N LYS A 79 13.10 -7.37 7.63
CA LYS A 79 13.31 -6.82 8.97
C LYS A 79 12.45 -5.61 9.20
N GLN A 80 12.40 -4.71 8.22
CA GLN A 80 11.57 -3.52 8.33
C GLN A 80 10.09 -3.89 8.42
N ALA A 81 9.66 -4.85 7.61
CA ALA A 81 8.26 -5.26 7.62
C ALA A 81 7.87 -5.83 8.97
N ARG A 82 8.74 -6.65 9.56
CA ARG A 82 8.43 -7.25 10.85
C ARG A 82 8.40 -6.22 11.96
N GLN A 83 9.28 -5.22 11.89
CA GLN A 83 9.27 -4.16 12.87
C GLN A 83 7.97 -3.36 12.80
N ILE A 84 7.50 -3.07 11.59
CA ILE A 84 6.26 -2.32 11.43
C ILE A 84 5.10 -3.14 11.97
N THR A 85 5.06 -4.43 11.65
CA THR A 85 3.99 -5.29 12.10
C THR A 85 3.96 -5.37 13.62
N GLU A 86 5.10 -5.50 14.24
CA GLU A 86 5.17 -5.60 15.68
C GLU A 86 4.67 -4.32 16.34
N ILE A 87 5.03 -3.18 15.78
CA ILE A 87 4.60 -1.91 16.33
C ILE A 87 3.10 -1.73 16.14
N PHE A 88 2.56 -2.14 15.00
CA PHE A 88 1.14 -2.09 14.79
C PHE A 88 0.42 -2.89 15.87
N GLU A 89 0.88 -4.11 16.14
CA GLU A 89 0.23 -4.94 17.14
C GLU A 89 0.31 -4.32 18.53
N ARG A 90 1.46 -3.79 18.87
CA ARG A 90 1.63 -3.20 20.17
C ARG A 90 0.77 -1.96 20.37
N TRP A 91 0.74 -1.11 19.34
CA TRP A 91 -0.03 0.11 19.46
C TRP A 91 -1.53 -0.16 19.42
N TYR A 92 -1.98 -1.09 18.58
CA TYR A 92 -3.41 -1.36 18.53
C TYR A 92 -3.90 -2.02 19.81
N SER A 93 -3.07 -2.80 20.48
CA SER A 93 -3.43 -3.33 21.79
C SER A 93 -3.65 -2.19 22.77
N LYS A 94 -2.77 -1.20 22.75
CA LYS A 94 -2.94 -0.06 23.64
C LYS A 94 -4.19 0.73 23.28
N MET A 95 -4.44 0.92 21.99
CA MET A 95 -5.61 1.66 21.58
C MET A 95 -6.90 0.93 21.97
N THR A 96 -6.89 -0.39 21.90
CA THR A 96 -8.06 -1.15 22.27
C THR A 96 -8.36 -0.95 23.75
N GLU A 97 -7.34 -0.95 24.60
CA GLU A 97 -7.54 -0.72 26.01
C GLU A 97 -8.11 0.66 26.25
N ALA A 98 -7.59 1.66 25.56
CA ALA A 98 -8.08 3.01 25.72
C ALA A 98 -9.50 3.12 25.19
N THR A 99 -9.79 2.45 24.10
CA THR A 99 -11.12 2.51 23.53
C THR A 99 -12.13 1.85 24.43
N GLU A 100 -11.77 0.75 25.06
CA GLU A 100 -12.69 0.12 25.96
C GLU A 100 -13.02 1.02 27.13
N ALA A 101 -12.07 1.82 27.55
CA ALA A 101 -12.32 2.71 28.64
C ALA A 101 -13.26 3.82 28.22
N THR A 102 -13.13 4.31 27.03
CA THR A 102 -14.01 5.38 26.59
C THR A 102 -15.07 4.91 25.67
N GLU A 103 -15.05 3.73 25.20
CA GLU A 103 -16.08 3.28 24.37
C GLU A 103 -16.09 3.65 23.07
N ALA A 104 -15.64 4.10 22.54
CA ALA A 104 -15.68 4.54 21.37
C ALA A 104 -15.92 3.82 20.31
N GLY A 105 -15.55 3.32 19.86
CA GLY A 105 -15.98 2.67 18.91
C GLY A 105 -15.90 3.01 17.63
N SER A 106 -15.92 3.22 16.96
CA SER A 106 -16.07 3.53 15.78
C SER A 106 -15.16 3.34 14.87
N ASP A 107 -14.97 3.25 14.27
CA ASP A 107 -14.35 3.10 13.45
C ASP A 107 -14.14 3.35 12.39
N ASP A 108 -14.16 3.49 11.70
CA ASP A 108 -14.12 3.71 10.77
C ASP A 108 -13.32 3.78 9.97
N ASP A 109 -12.99 3.84 9.43
CA ASP A 109 -12.36 3.77 8.62
C ASP A 109 -11.71 4.45 8.03
N GLY A 110 -11.64 4.64 7.92
CA GLY A 110 -11.19 5.11 7.34
C GLY A 110 -10.21 5.77 6.84
N PRO A 111 -10.16 5.95 6.01
CA PRO A 111 -9.18 6.56 5.38
C PRO A 111 -8.94 7.77 5.90
N ALA A 112 -9.86 8.19 6.09
CA ALA A 112 -9.75 9.35 6.51
C ALA A 112 -8.82 9.37 7.46
N ALA A 113 -9.00 8.62 8.08
CA ALA A 113 -8.31 8.74 9.10
C ALA A 113 -7.01 8.92 8.77
N THR A 114 -6.77 8.54 8.08
CA THR A 114 -5.56 8.60 7.96
C THR A 114 -5.02 9.68 7.48
N GLU A 115 -5.59 10.19 7.01
CA GLU A 115 -5.11 11.08 6.43
C GLU A 115 -4.45 11.93 7.05
N GLU A 116 -4.66 12.05 7.63
CA GLU A 116 -4.15 12.84 8.16
C GLU A 116 -2.93 12.67 8.30
N GLU A 117 -2.62 12.21 8.28
CA GLU A 117 -1.57 12.05 8.51
C GLU A 117 -0.80 12.04 7.65
N THR A 118 -0.88 12.07 7.09
CA THR A 118 -0.10 12.08 6.32
C THR A 118 0.26 12.49 5.82
#